data_8bbe853e11f79380e2a06dfd40e1cc17
#
_entry.id   8bbe853e11f79380e2a06dfd40e1cc17
#
_cell.length_a   1.000
_cell.length_b   1.000
_cell.length_c   1.000
_cell.angle_alpha   90.00
_cell.angle_beta   90.00
_cell.angle_gamma   90.00
#
_symmetry.space_group_name_H-M   'P 1'
#
loop_
_entity.id
_entity.type
_entity.pdbx_description
1 polymer ?
#
loop_
_entity_poly.entity_id
_entity_poly.type
_entity_poly.pdbx_seq_one_letter_code
_entity_poly.pdbx_strand_id
1 'polypeptide(L)'
;PDEVAPEIYEEQIAPNLEAGNIVNFASAYNITFHRIKPAADLDVVMAAPRMLGKGVRELYEQGEGAPAFVGVHQDASGKALEYGKALCKAIGATRKGAIEVTFDDETCLDLMAEQGTWPIIYNVFMEAFKLQVEMGHPEEAVLMEMYLSKEPAVMMEKAAEVGFFRQLPYHSHTSQYGQLTGFQKVDTTEIRNFLKKQYE
;
A
#
# COMPACT_ATOMS: atom_id res chain seq x y z
N PRO A 1 -2.63 10.44 12.33
CA PRO A 1 -3.80 9.73 11.83
C PRO A 1 -4.69 10.67 11.02
N ASP A 2 -5.37 10.17 9.98
CA ASP A 2 -6.12 10.98 9.02
C ASP A 2 -7.28 11.73 9.65
N GLU A 3 -7.89 11.16 10.69
CA GLU A 3 -9.03 11.75 11.39
C GLU A 3 -8.68 13.00 12.19
N VAL A 4 -7.45 13.12 12.70
CA VAL A 4 -6.99 14.27 13.50
C VAL A 4 -6.13 15.25 12.71
N ALA A 5 -5.66 14.85 11.53
CA ALA A 5 -4.78 15.67 10.71
C ALA A 5 -5.39 17.03 10.31
N PRO A 6 -6.70 17.16 9.99
CA PRO A 6 -7.31 18.45 9.67
C PRO A 6 -7.24 19.44 10.82
N GLU A 7 -7.59 19.01 12.03
CA GLU A 7 -7.54 19.87 13.23
C GLU A 7 -6.10 20.33 13.53
N ILE A 8 -5.15 19.40 13.51
CA ILE A 8 -3.73 19.72 13.72
C ILE A 8 -3.21 20.66 12.61
N TYR A 9 -3.64 20.46 11.38
CA TYR A 9 -3.24 21.33 10.28
C TYR A 9 -3.72 22.75 10.50
N GLU A 10 -5.00 22.95 10.82
CA GLU A 10 -5.60 24.28 11.00
C GLU A 10 -5.05 24.99 12.24
N GLU A 11 -4.89 24.29 13.36
CA GLU A 11 -4.51 24.89 14.64
C GLU A 11 -3.00 25.08 14.81
N GLN A 12 -2.19 24.16 14.26
CA GLN A 12 -0.77 24.09 14.61
C GLN A 12 0.15 24.25 13.38
N ILE A 13 -0.29 23.87 12.19
CA ILE A 13 0.56 23.90 11.00
C ILE A 13 0.30 25.17 10.18
N ALA A 14 -0.93 25.39 9.74
CA ALA A 14 -1.29 26.51 8.87
C ALA A 14 -0.89 27.89 9.42
N PRO A 15 -1.04 28.20 10.73
CA PRO A 15 -0.65 29.50 11.29
C PRO A 15 0.87 29.76 11.25
N ASN A 16 1.68 28.73 11.08
CA ASN A 16 3.15 28.82 11.02
C ASN A 16 3.70 28.67 9.61
N LEU A 17 2.85 28.60 8.59
CA LEU A 17 3.26 28.53 7.19
C LEU A 17 3.32 29.94 6.59
N GLU A 18 4.34 30.15 5.78
CA GLU A 18 4.55 31.37 5.01
C GLU A 18 4.50 31.07 3.51
N ALA A 19 4.22 32.10 2.70
CA ALA A 19 4.23 31.98 1.24
C ALA A 19 5.54 31.34 0.74
N GLY A 20 5.41 30.35 -0.14
CA GLY A 20 6.55 29.58 -0.67
C GLY A 20 7.02 28.43 0.21
N ASN A 21 6.40 28.18 1.37
CA ASN A 21 6.66 26.98 2.13
C ASN A 21 6.13 25.74 1.39
N ILE A 22 6.64 24.57 1.77
CA ILE A 22 6.27 23.29 1.19
C ILE A 22 5.58 22.47 2.27
N VAL A 23 4.40 21.94 1.96
CA VAL A 23 3.69 20.97 2.81
C VAL A 23 3.76 19.62 2.14
N ASN A 24 4.30 18.63 2.84
CA ASN A 24 4.38 17.26 2.35
C ASN A 24 3.37 16.36 3.08
N PHE A 25 2.66 15.57 2.30
CA PHE A 25 1.77 14.53 2.78
C PHE A 25 2.35 13.14 2.49
N ALA A 26 2.25 12.23 3.45
CA ALA A 26 2.61 10.81 3.27
C ALA A 26 1.40 9.95 2.84
N SER A 27 0.21 10.53 2.82
CA SER A 27 -1.04 10.01 2.26
C SER A 27 -1.81 11.18 1.66
N ALA A 28 -2.43 10.98 0.53
CA ALA A 28 -3.21 12.00 -0.17
C ALA A 28 -4.63 12.21 0.37
N TYR A 29 -5.11 11.29 1.23
CA TYR A 29 -6.49 11.19 1.71
C TYR A 29 -7.13 12.53 2.09
N ASN A 30 -6.49 13.30 2.98
CA ASN A 30 -7.06 14.55 3.48
C ASN A 30 -7.12 15.68 2.44
N ILE A 31 -6.26 15.63 1.43
CA ILE A 31 -6.28 16.56 0.30
C ILE A 31 -7.34 16.14 -0.71
N THR A 32 -7.35 14.89 -1.14
CA THR A 32 -8.32 14.35 -2.11
C THR A 32 -9.76 14.54 -1.62
N PHE A 33 -10.02 14.28 -0.34
CA PHE A 33 -11.36 14.50 0.25
C PHE A 33 -11.60 15.94 0.77
N HIS A 34 -10.75 16.89 0.41
CA HIS A 34 -10.88 18.31 0.74
C HIS A 34 -11.04 18.60 2.25
N ARG A 35 -10.50 17.74 3.11
CA ARG A 35 -10.50 17.91 4.57
C ARG A 35 -9.43 18.90 5.01
N ILE A 36 -8.34 19.01 4.26
CA ILE A 36 -7.28 20.01 4.41
C ILE A 36 -7.24 20.85 3.12
N LYS A 37 -7.21 22.17 3.27
CA LYS A 37 -7.15 23.13 2.16
C LYS A 37 -5.96 24.05 2.35
N PRO A 38 -4.79 23.72 1.82
CA PRO A 38 -3.60 24.56 1.92
C PRO A 38 -3.82 25.91 1.22
N ALA A 39 -3.15 26.96 1.71
CA ALA A 39 -3.16 28.28 1.08
C ALA A 39 -2.54 28.22 -0.32
N ALA A 40 -3.03 29.06 -1.23
CA ALA A 40 -2.69 29.00 -2.67
C ALA A 40 -1.23 29.35 -3.00
N ASP A 41 -0.53 29.95 -2.05
CA ASP A 41 0.89 30.36 -2.16
C ASP A 41 1.89 29.34 -1.61
N LEU A 42 1.42 28.13 -1.28
CA LEU A 42 2.23 27.00 -0.81
C LEU A 42 2.45 25.98 -1.92
N ASP A 43 3.57 25.27 -1.85
CA ASP A 43 3.72 24.02 -2.59
C ASP A 43 3.11 22.86 -1.77
N VAL A 44 2.29 22.05 -2.41
CA VAL A 44 1.67 20.87 -1.78
C VAL A 44 2.13 19.62 -2.55
N VAL A 45 2.94 18.83 -1.89
CA VAL A 45 3.57 17.65 -2.46
C VAL A 45 3.22 16.40 -1.68
N MET A 46 3.39 15.27 -2.33
CA MET A 46 3.27 13.97 -1.71
C MET A 46 4.56 13.19 -1.90
N ALA A 47 5.09 12.64 -0.81
CA ALA A 47 6.09 11.58 -0.81
C ALA A 47 5.53 10.47 0.09
N ALA A 48 4.88 9.49 -0.52
CA ALA A 48 4.08 8.46 0.13
C ALA A 48 4.74 7.07 0.00
N PRO A 49 5.52 6.62 0.99
CA PRO A 49 6.12 5.28 0.96
C PRO A 49 5.04 4.19 0.93
N ARG A 50 5.23 3.19 0.07
CA ARG A 50 4.36 2.00 -0.02
C ARG A 50 4.84 0.93 0.96
N MET A 51 4.82 1.29 2.25
CA MET A 51 5.28 0.46 3.35
C MET A 51 4.75 1.01 4.67
N LEU A 52 4.54 0.16 5.66
CA LEU A 52 4.24 0.58 7.03
C LEU A 52 5.36 1.49 7.57
N GLY A 53 5.03 2.53 8.32
CA GLY A 53 5.99 3.54 8.77
C GLY A 53 7.22 2.97 9.49
N LYS A 54 7.04 1.95 10.33
CA LYS A 54 8.15 1.22 10.97
C LYS A 54 9.06 0.56 9.94
N GLY A 55 8.50 -0.09 8.93
CA GLY A 55 9.26 -0.73 7.86
C GLY A 55 10.04 0.26 7.00
N VAL A 56 9.52 1.46 6.77
CA VAL A 56 10.27 2.53 6.06
C VAL A 56 11.56 2.84 6.79
N ARG A 57 11.50 2.98 8.12
CA ARG A 57 12.68 3.29 8.95
C ARG A 57 13.68 2.14 8.96
N GLU A 58 13.21 0.92 9.18
CA GLU A 58 14.07 -0.28 9.22
C GLU A 58 14.79 -0.51 7.89
N LEU A 59 14.09 -0.41 6.75
CA LEU A 59 14.69 -0.54 5.43
C LEU A 59 15.69 0.58 5.14
N TYR A 60 15.40 1.81 5.59
CA TYR A 60 16.35 2.91 5.45
C TYR A 60 17.66 2.66 6.19
N GLU A 61 17.58 2.19 7.44
CA GLU A 61 18.76 1.87 8.28
C GLU A 61 19.59 0.70 7.72
N GLN A 62 18.92 -0.23 7.05
CA GLN A 62 19.59 -1.34 6.34
C GLN A 62 20.24 -0.91 5.01
N GLY A 63 20.04 0.34 4.57
CA GLY A 63 20.53 0.82 3.29
C GLY A 63 19.66 0.46 2.09
N GLU A 64 18.50 -0.19 2.32
CA GLU A 64 17.57 -0.65 1.28
C GLU A 64 16.64 0.47 0.82
N GLY A 65 15.63 0.81 1.58
CA GLY A 65 14.57 1.76 1.26
C GLY A 65 13.28 1.08 0.83
N ALA A 66 12.16 1.79 1.02
CA ALA A 66 10.85 1.38 0.55
C ALA A 66 10.46 2.16 -0.72
N PRO A 67 9.79 1.55 -1.72
CA PRO A 67 9.28 2.29 -2.87
C PRO A 67 8.25 3.33 -2.43
N ALA A 68 8.08 4.41 -3.20
CA ALA A 68 7.14 5.47 -2.88
C ALA A 68 6.36 5.96 -4.09
N PHE A 69 5.21 6.56 -3.82
CA PHE A 69 4.57 7.47 -4.76
C PHE A 69 5.05 8.90 -4.51
N VAL A 70 5.18 9.67 -5.57
CA VAL A 70 5.47 11.10 -5.52
C VAL A 70 4.44 11.84 -6.35
N GLY A 71 3.90 12.94 -5.82
CA GLY A 71 2.87 13.71 -6.53
C GLY A 71 2.88 15.18 -6.15
N VAL A 72 2.22 15.99 -6.98
CA VAL A 72 2.02 17.41 -6.74
C VAL A 72 0.52 17.69 -6.80
N HIS A 73 0.01 18.29 -5.73
CA HIS A 73 -1.34 18.83 -5.69
C HIS A 73 -1.36 20.32 -6.09
N GLN A 74 -0.37 21.07 -5.60
CA GLN A 74 -0.25 22.51 -5.83
C GLN A 74 1.23 22.88 -6.01
N ASP A 75 1.51 23.71 -7.03
CA ASP A 75 2.87 24.15 -7.41
C ASP A 75 2.91 25.68 -7.51
N ALA A 76 3.07 26.34 -6.37
CA ALA A 76 3.16 27.80 -6.31
C ALA A 76 4.53 28.31 -6.75
N SER A 77 5.59 27.52 -6.53
CA SER A 77 6.96 27.90 -6.84
C SER A 77 7.41 27.55 -8.26
N GLY A 78 6.70 26.64 -8.96
CA GLY A 78 7.13 26.01 -10.21
C GLY A 78 8.17 24.89 -10.00
N LYS A 79 8.40 24.44 -8.75
CA LYS A 79 9.42 23.43 -8.37
C LYS A 79 8.90 22.34 -7.45
N ALA A 80 7.61 22.28 -7.20
CA ALA A 80 7.01 21.35 -6.23
C ALA A 80 7.41 19.88 -6.49
N LEU A 81 7.42 19.45 -7.76
CA LEU A 81 7.81 18.09 -8.11
C LEU A 81 9.29 17.79 -7.78
N GLU A 82 10.19 18.76 -7.95
CA GLU A 82 11.60 18.59 -7.58
C GLU A 82 11.75 18.37 -6.07
N TYR A 83 10.98 19.11 -5.28
CA TYR A 83 10.95 18.94 -3.82
C TYR A 83 10.38 17.58 -3.42
N GLY A 84 9.28 17.15 -4.01
CA GLY A 84 8.72 15.80 -3.79
C GLY A 84 9.74 14.69 -4.09
N LYS A 85 10.45 14.80 -5.22
CA LYS A 85 11.53 13.86 -5.59
C LYS A 85 12.70 13.91 -4.61
N ALA A 86 13.07 15.09 -4.13
CA ALA A 86 14.12 15.25 -3.12
C ALA A 86 13.74 14.61 -1.79
N LEU A 87 12.48 14.74 -1.37
CA LEU A 87 11.95 14.06 -0.17
C LEU A 87 11.98 12.54 -0.33
N CYS A 88 11.53 12.01 -1.47
CA CYS A 88 11.64 10.57 -1.76
C CYS A 88 13.09 10.08 -1.70
N LYS A 89 14.05 10.87 -2.19
CA LYS A 89 15.47 10.55 -2.09
C LYS A 89 15.94 10.57 -0.63
N ALA A 90 15.55 11.57 0.14
CA ALA A 90 15.95 11.73 1.53
C ALA A 90 15.50 10.57 2.42
N ILE A 91 14.30 10.03 2.19
CA ILE A 91 13.78 8.85 2.90
C ILE A 91 14.26 7.51 2.33
N GLY A 92 15.13 7.53 1.31
CA GLY A 92 15.69 6.33 0.70
C GLY A 92 14.81 5.65 -0.36
N ALA A 93 13.63 6.19 -0.65
CA ALA A 93 12.67 5.55 -1.56
C ALA A 93 13.21 5.36 -2.98
N THR A 94 14.06 6.26 -3.45
CA THR A 94 14.66 6.18 -4.79
C THR A 94 15.58 4.97 -4.99
N ARG A 95 15.97 4.28 -3.92
CA ARG A 95 16.73 3.01 -4.00
C ARG A 95 15.89 1.86 -4.54
N LYS A 96 14.57 1.90 -4.33
CA LYS A 96 13.60 0.91 -4.82
C LYS A 96 12.70 1.46 -5.93
N GLY A 97 12.63 2.77 -6.07
CA GLY A 97 11.87 3.50 -7.08
C GLY A 97 10.82 4.43 -6.47
N ALA A 98 10.63 5.57 -7.11
CA ALA A 98 9.52 6.48 -6.84
C ALA A 98 8.73 6.67 -8.13
N ILE A 99 7.42 6.48 -8.06
CA ILE A 99 6.51 6.57 -9.21
C ILE A 99 5.69 7.85 -9.06
N GLU A 100 5.66 8.66 -10.11
CA GLU A 100 4.85 9.87 -10.15
C GLU A 100 3.38 9.50 -10.39
N VAL A 101 2.50 9.92 -9.48
CA VAL A 101 1.05 9.70 -9.53
C VAL A 101 0.32 10.96 -9.04
N THR A 102 -0.96 11.07 -9.35
CA THR A 102 -1.81 12.12 -8.76
C THR A 102 -2.17 11.79 -7.31
N PHE A 103 -2.65 12.79 -6.56
CA PHE A 103 -3.20 12.57 -5.22
C PHE A 103 -4.43 11.66 -5.26
N ASP A 104 -5.28 11.82 -6.28
CA ASP A 104 -6.45 10.97 -6.46
C ASP A 104 -6.06 9.50 -6.76
N ASP A 105 -5.05 9.29 -7.61
CA ASP A 105 -4.54 7.94 -7.86
C ASP A 105 -4.04 7.29 -6.58
N GLU A 106 -3.22 7.99 -5.78
CA GLU A 106 -2.69 7.45 -4.52
C GLU A 106 -3.82 7.07 -3.58
N THR A 107 -4.78 7.97 -3.36
CA THR A 107 -5.93 7.70 -2.49
C THR A 107 -6.75 6.51 -2.98
N CYS A 108 -7.06 6.44 -4.27
CA CYS A 108 -7.82 5.33 -4.83
C CYS A 108 -7.08 4.00 -4.72
N LEU A 109 -5.78 3.97 -5.02
CA LEU A 109 -4.97 2.75 -4.97
C LEU A 109 -4.79 2.25 -3.53
N ASP A 110 -4.57 3.16 -2.59
CA ASP A 110 -4.39 2.85 -1.18
C ASP A 110 -5.68 2.30 -0.56
N LEU A 111 -6.78 3.01 -0.69
CA LEU A 111 -8.08 2.57 -0.20
C LEU A 111 -8.55 1.26 -0.86
N MET A 112 -8.30 1.07 -2.16
CA MET A 112 -8.62 -0.18 -2.83
C MET A 112 -7.80 -1.35 -2.27
N ALA A 113 -6.55 -1.14 -1.92
CA ALA A 113 -5.74 -2.17 -1.26
C ALA A 113 -6.29 -2.48 0.13
N GLU A 114 -6.52 -1.47 0.96
CA GLU A 114 -6.90 -1.61 2.37
C GLU A 114 -8.33 -2.08 2.57
N GLN A 115 -9.28 -1.52 1.82
CA GLN A 115 -10.71 -1.77 1.99
C GLN A 115 -11.28 -2.80 1.00
N GLY A 116 -10.55 -3.09 -0.06
CA GLY A 116 -10.93 -4.06 -1.08
C GLY A 116 -10.10 -5.34 -1.00
N THR A 117 -8.82 -5.25 -1.32
CA THR A 117 -7.97 -6.43 -1.52
C THR A 117 -7.68 -7.18 -0.22
N TRP A 118 -7.21 -6.50 0.82
CA TRP A 118 -6.85 -7.15 2.08
C TRP A 118 -8.03 -7.82 2.78
N PRO A 119 -9.23 -7.23 2.88
CA PRO A 119 -10.39 -7.92 3.44
C PRO A 119 -10.75 -9.22 2.71
N ILE A 120 -10.61 -9.28 1.38
CA ILE A 120 -10.83 -10.51 0.61
C ILE A 120 -9.81 -11.57 1.01
N ILE A 121 -8.52 -11.21 1.07
CA ILE A 121 -7.44 -12.12 1.45
C ILE A 121 -7.68 -12.68 2.86
N TYR A 122 -8.04 -11.82 3.83
CA TYR A 122 -8.32 -12.26 5.20
C TYR A 122 -9.53 -13.20 5.25
N ASN A 123 -10.60 -12.91 4.49
CA ASN A 123 -11.74 -13.80 4.43
C ASN A 123 -11.39 -15.16 3.81
N VAL A 124 -10.56 -15.20 2.76
CA VAL A 124 -10.09 -16.47 2.17
C VAL A 124 -9.33 -17.29 3.20
N PHE A 125 -8.43 -16.69 3.97
CA PHE A 125 -7.71 -17.39 5.05
C PHE A 125 -8.66 -17.90 6.14
N MET A 126 -9.60 -17.05 6.58
CA MET A 126 -10.56 -17.42 7.63
C MET A 126 -11.50 -18.54 7.22
N GLU A 127 -12.05 -18.50 6.01
CA GLU A 127 -12.93 -19.55 5.52
C GLU A 127 -12.19 -20.86 5.23
N ALA A 128 -10.96 -20.78 4.70
CA ALA A 128 -10.11 -21.96 4.54
C ALA A 128 -9.75 -22.60 5.88
N PHE A 129 -9.49 -21.80 6.92
CA PHE A 129 -9.27 -22.28 8.28
C PHE A 129 -10.48 -23.03 8.81
N LYS A 130 -11.65 -22.38 8.83
CA LYS A 130 -12.90 -22.96 9.32
C LYS A 130 -13.21 -24.29 8.65
N LEU A 131 -13.15 -24.32 7.32
CA LEU A 131 -13.45 -25.53 6.55
C LEU A 131 -12.51 -26.69 6.92
N GLN A 132 -11.21 -26.44 7.03
CA GLN A 132 -10.25 -27.51 7.35
C GLN A 132 -10.45 -28.03 8.78
N VAL A 133 -10.77 -27.16 9.75
CA VAL A 133 -11.11 -27.56 11.12
C VAL A 133 -12.42 -28.38 11.15
N GLU A 134 -13.45 -27.98 10.41
CA GLU A 134 -14.70 -28.74 10.25
C GLU A 134 -14.47 -30.12 9.62
N MET A 135 -13.47 -30.25 8.75
CA MET A 135 -13.03 -31.53 8.18
C MET A 135 -12.24 -32.41 9.16
N GLY A 136 -11.97 -31.92 10.39
CA GLY A 136 -11.34 -32.68 11.47
C GLY A 136 -9.82 -32.52 11.56
N HIS A 137 -9.22 -31.53 10.87
CA HIS A 137 -7.80 -31.24 11.03
C HIS A 137 -7.53 -30.46 12.33
N PRO A 138 -6.38 -30.67 13.01
CA PRO A 138 -6.00 -29.91 14.19
C PRO A 138 -5.82 -28.42 13.89
N GLU A 139 -6.41 -27.56 14.71
CA GLU A 139 -6.41 -26.09 14.50
C GLU A 139 -5.00 -25.52 14.35
N GLU A 140 -4.08 -25.94 15.23
CA GLU A 140 -2.70 -25.44 15.21
C GLU A 140 -1.94 -25.86 13.94
N ALA A 141 -2.23 -27.06 13.42
CA ALA A 141 -1.64 -27.54 12.17
C ALA A 141 -2.15 -26.72 10.99
N VAL A 142 -3.45 -26.41 10.95
CA VAL A 142 -4.05 -25.57 9.91
C VAL A 142 -3.47 -24.16 9.94
N LEU A 143 -3.37 -23.54 11.12
CA LEU A 143 -2.78 -22.20 11.25
C LEU A 143 -1.31 -22.18 10.82
N MET A 144 -0.55 -23.22 11.18
CA MET A 144 0.87 -23.33 10.82
C MET A 144 1.04 -23.42 9.30
N GLU A 145 0.24 -24.27 8.64
CA GLU A 145 0.27 -24.44 7.18
C GLU A 145 -0.14 -23.15 6.45
N MET A 146 -1.15 -22.45 6.97
CA MET A 146 -1.70 -21.29 6.29
C MET A 146 -0.81 -20.05 6.36
N TYR A 147 -0.26 -19.70 7.54
CA TYR A 147 0.54 -18.47 7.67
C TYR A 147 1.55 -18.41 8.81
N LEU A 148 1.43 -19.22 9.89
CA LEU A 148 2.35 -19.14 11.03
C LEU A 148 3.76 -19.62 10.67
N SER A 149 3.91 -20.48 9.65
CA SER A 149 5.20 -20.85 9.07
C SER A 149 5.93 -19.71 8.41
N LYS A 150 5.23 -18.59 8.10
CA LYS A 150 5.69 -17.47 7.27
C LYS A 150 5.96 -17.83 5.81
N GLU A 151 5.62 -19.03 5.34
CA GLU A 151 5.76 -19.38 3.93
C GLU A 151 5.03 -18.40 2.99
N PRO A 152 3.79 -17.93 3.28
CA PRO A 152 3.14 -16.92 2.46
C PRO A 152 3.92 -15.61 2.34
N ALA A 153 4.65 -15.20 3.39
CA ALA A 153 5.50 -14.01 3.32
C ALA A 153 6.66 -14.21 2.34
N VAL A 154 7.32 -15.36 2.38
CA VAL A 154 8.40 -15.71 1.43
C VAL A 154 7.86 -15.80 0.00
N MET A 155 6.67 -16.37 -0.20
CA MET A 155 6.00 -16.40 -1.51
C MET A 155 5.72 -15.01 -2.04
N MET A 156 5.23 -14.09 -1.20
CA MET A 156 4.97 -12.70 -1.57
C MET A 156 6.26 -11.93 -1.88
N GLU A 157 7.33 -12.15 -1.14
CA GLU A 157 8.66 -11.60 -1.45
C GLU A 157 9.13 -12.06 -2.84
N LYS A 158 9.04 -13.34 -3.13
CA LYS A 158 9.39 -13.88 -4.46
C LYS A 158 8.46 -13.36 -5.55
N ALA A 159 7.17 -13.25 -5.29
CA ALA A 159 6.23 -12.67 -6.24
C ALA A 159 6.53 -11.19 -6.54
N ALA A 160 6.99 -10.43 -5.55
CA ALA A 160 7.43 -9.04 -5.75
C ALA A 160 8.69 -8.94 -6.64
N GLU A 161 9.59 -9.92 -6.57
CA GLU A 161 10.81 -9.95 -7.41
C GLU A 161 10.53 -10.37 -8.86
N VAL A 162 9.71 -11.42 -9.06
CA VAL A 162 9.58 -12.10 -10.37
C VAL A 162 8.15 -12.17 -10.89
N GLY A 163 7.15 -11.85 -10.09
CA GLY A 163 5.72 -11.96 -10.41
C GLY A 163 5.08 -13.25 -9.90
N PHE A 164 3.76 -13.22 -9.68
CA PHE A 164 3.00 -14.32 -9.05
C PHE A 164 3.16 -15.68 -9.74
N PHE A 165 3.17 -15.71 -11.06
CA PHE A 165 3.29 -16.99 -11.78
C PHE A 165 4.74 -17.42 -12.01
N ARG A 166 5.68 -16.48 -12.07
CA ARG A 166 7.09 -16.78 -12.26
C ARG A 166 7.78 -17.29 -10.99
N GLN A 167 7.16 -17.14 -9.83
CA GLN A 167 7.66 -17.74 -8.59
C GLN A 167 7.28 -19.24 -8.46
N LEU A 168 6.31 -19.75 -9.22
CA LEU A 168 5.85 -21.13 -9.13
C LEU A 168 6.97 -22.20 -9.23
N PRO A 169 8.04 -22.03 -10.03
CA PRO A 169 9.14 -22.98 -10.08
C PRO A 169 9.89 -23.23 -8.77
N TYR A 170 9.69 -22.39 -7.74
CA TYR A 170 10.21 -22.65 -6.38
C TYR A 170 9.45 -23.79 -5.67
N HIS A 171 8.30 -24.22 -6.20
CA HIS A 171 7.49 -25.30 -5.69
C HIS A 171 7.66 -26.60 -6.48
N SER A 172 7.22 -27.74 -5.90
CA SER A 172 7.15 -29.00 -6.62
C SER A 172 6.23 -28.92 -7.83
N HIS A 173 6.44 -29.78 -8.83
CA HIS A 173 5.58 -29.81 -10.04
C HIS A 173 4.11 -30.08 -9.69
N THR A 174 3.83 -30.90 -8.68
CA THR A 174 2.47 -31.17 -8.19
C THR A 174 1.84 -29.88 -7.66
N SER A 175 2.58 -29.11 -6.85
CA SER A 175 2.11 -27.82 -6.32
C SER A 175 1.87 -26.79 -7.43
N GLN A 176 2.82 -26.67 -8.38
CA GLN A 176 2.67 -25.77 -9.53
C GLN A 176 1.41 -26.08 -10.33
N TYR A 177 1.18 -27.36 -10.64
CA TYR A 177 -0.01 -27.79 -11.37
C TYR A 177 -1.29 -27.50 -10.59
N GLY A 178 -1.30 -27.81 -9.27
CA GLY A 178 -2.43 -27.57 -8.39
C GLY A 178 -2.77 -26.09 -8.28
N GLN A 179 -1.78 -25.22 -8.10
CA GLN A 179 -1.99 -23.77 -8.03
C GLN A 179 -2.53 -23.19 -9.33
N LEU A 180 -1.97 -23.56 -10.48
CA LEU A 180 -2.43 -23.08 -11.80
C LEU A 180 -3.85 -23.55 -12.12
N THR A 181 -4.15 -24.81 -11.90
CA THR A 181 -5.49 -25.37 -12.18
C THR A 181 -6.53 -24.86 -11.19
N GLY A 182 -6.16 -24.67 -9.93
CA GLY A 182 -6.99 -24.02 -8.90
C GLY A 182 -7.33 -22.58 -9.28
N PHE A 183 -6.32 -21.78 -9.62
CA PHE A 183 -6.51 -20.40 -10.06
C PHE A 183 -7.52 -20.27 -11.21
N GLN A 184 -7.48 -21.17 -12.20
CA GLN A 184 -8.39 -21.15 -13.33
C GLN A 184 -9.85 -21.51 -12.97
N LYS A 185 -10.07 -22.19 -11.84
CA LYS A 185 -11.40 -22.64 -11.40
C LYS A 185 -12.12 -21.65 -10.50
N VAL A 186 -11.40 -20.68 -9.93
CA VAL A 186 -12.00 -19.67 -9.05
C VAL A 186 -12.87 -18.72 -9.88
N ASP A 187 -14.15 -18.66 -9.57
CA ASP A 187 -15.04 -17.62 -10.12
C ASP A 187 -14.74 -16.28 -9.40
N THR A 188 -14.26 -15.32 -10.16
CA THR A 188 -13.89 -14.01 -9.64
C THR A 188 -15.00 -12.97 -9.74
N THR A 189 -16.20 -13.36 -10.17
CA THR A 189 -17.32 -12.42 -10.40
C THR A 189 -17.68 -11.65 -9.14
N GLU A 190 -17.90 -12.33 -8.03
CA GLU A 190 -18.26 -11.69 -6.75
C GLU A 190 -17.09 -10.87 -6.17
N ILE A 191 -15.86 -11.36 -6.31
CA ILE A 191 -14.66 -10.61 -5.94
C ILE A 191 -14.61 -9.28 -6.71
N ARG A 192 -14.80 -9.32 -8.02
CA ARG A 192 -14.79 -8.11 -8.86
C ARG A 192 -15.94 -7.16 -8.52
N ASN A 193 -17.14 -7.69 -8.24
CA ASN A 193 -18.28 -6.89 -7.83
C ASN A 193 -18.05 -6.19 -6.50
N PHE A 194 -17.47 -6.90 -5.52
CA PHE A 194 -17.09 -6.32 -4.24
C PHE A 194 -16.06 -5.18 -4.43
N LEU A 195 -14.98 -5.43 -5.17
CA LEU A 195 -13.95 -4.43 -5.44
C LEU A 195 -14.49 -3.18 -6.12
N LYS A 196 -15.42 -3.33 -7.08
CA LYS A 196 -16.08 -2.18 -7.72
C LYS A 196 -16.86 -1.32 -6.72
N LYS A 197 -17.59 -1.94 -5.80
CA LYS A 197 -18.35 -1.23 -4.77
C LYS A 197 -17.45 -0.45 -3.79
N GLN A 198 -16.22 -0.92 -3.57
CA GLN A 198 -15.25 -0.18 -2.75
C GLN A 198 -14.67 1.03 -3.48
N TYR A 199 -14.71 1.02 -4.82
CA TYR A 199 -14.22 2.11 -5.64
C TYR A 199 -15.25 3.24 -5.81
N GLU A 200 -16.56 2.92 -5.77
CA GLU A 200 -17.68 3.87 -5.87
C GLU A 200 -17.91 4.64 -4.57
#